data_d4dfa24f795d7212edb9b104612f455f
#
_entry.id   d4dfa24f795d7212edb9b104612f455f
#
_cell.length_a   1.000
_cell.length_b   1.000
_cell.length_c   1.000
_cell.angle_alpha   90.00
_cell.angle_beta   90.00
_cell.angle_gamma   90.00
#
_symmetry.space_group_name_H-M   'P 1'
#
loop_
_entity.id
_entity.type
_entity.pdbx_description
1 polymer ?
#
loop_
_entity_poly.entity_id
_entity_poly.type
_entity_poly.pdbx_seq_one_letter_code
_entity_poly.pdbx_strand_id
1 'polypeptide(L)'
;MYKTILCAIEASPEGKKVLTKAAQMAEYYGSKLTVVNVLPYTLLPNDYQKKLKNEVTPKIEKIIASFDIPRKNCYIKVGKPYDVICKEAKRRKADLIVLGTHSKKGLQSAIGSTATGVANNASCDVTLFRL
;
A
#
# COMPACT_ATOMS: atom_id res chain seq x y z
N MET A 1 11.28 16.66 5.16
CA MET A 1 10.52 16.85 3.92
C MET A 1 9.16 16.18 3.95
N TYR A 2 9.10 14.85 4.08
CA TYR A 2 7.83 14.16 4.17
C TYR A 2 7.44 13.95 5.63
N LYS A 3 6.27 14.42 6.03
CA LYS A 3 5.77 14.26 7.41
C LYS A 3 5.02 12.95 7.58
N THR A 4 4.24 12.55 6.58
CA THR A 4 3.45 11.32 6.62
C THR A 4 3.59 10.56 5.30
N ILE A 5 4.02 9.31 5.39
CA ILE A 5 4.17 8.41 4.26
C ILE A 5 3.08 7.34 4.36
N LEU A 6 2.36 7.12 3.25
CA LEU A 6 1.44 6.00 3.12
C LEU A 6 2.08 4.96 2.20
N CYS A 7 2.28 3.76 2.72
CA CYS A 7 2.82 2.64 1.96
C CYS A 7 1.71 1.65 1.63
N ALA A 8 1.49 1.37 0.35
CA ALA A 8 0.55 0.36 -0.09
C ALA A 8 1.28 -0.96 -0.27
N ILE A 9 0.83 -2.01 0.41
CA ILE A 9 1.49 -3.30 0.37
C ILE A 9 0.52 -4.44 0.04
N GLU A 10 1.06 -5.48 -0.57
CA GLU A 10 0.40 -6.78 -0.72
C GLU A 10 0.76 -7.66 0.48
N ALA A 11 -0.09 -8.65 0.77
CA ALA A 11 0.18 -9.65 1.81
C ALA A 11 1.12 -10.74 1.28
N SER A 12 2.32 -10.35 0.88
CA SER A 12 3.28 -11.19 0.16
C SER A 12 4.71 -10.75 0.45
N PRO A 13 5.71 -11.55 0.05
CA PRO A 13 7.12 -11.12 0.15
C PRO A 13 7.41 -9.80 -0.56
N GLU A 14 6.73 -9.53 -1.68
CA GLU A 14 6.87 -8.28 -2.41
C GLU A 14 6.38 -7.09 -1.58
N GLY A 15 5.27 -7.25 -0.88
CA GLY A 15 4.77 -6.22 0.04
C GLY A 15 5.78 -5.92 1.14
N LYS A 16 6.44 -6.93 1.65
CA LYS A 16 7.48 -6.76 2.67
C LYS A 16 8.69 -6.00 2.11
N LYS A 17 9.08 -6.25 0.86
CA LYS A 17 10.17 -5.52 0.20
C LYS A 17 9.85 -4.03 0.06
N VAL A 18 8.63 -3.71 -0.37
CA VAL A 18 8.18 -2.32 -0.51
C VAL A 18 8.16 -1.63 0.85
N LEU A 19 7.64 -2.31 1.87
CA LEU A 19 7.57 -1.75 3.22
C LEU A 19 8.96 -1.50 3.81
N THR A 20 9.93 -2.36 3.51
CA THR A 20 11.32 -2.16 3.92
C THR A 20 11.84 -0.82 3.38
N LYS A 21 11.60 -0.55 2.10
CA LYS A 21 12.05 0.70 1.48
C LYS A 21 11.31 1.91 2.05
N ALA A 22 10.01 1.78 2.27
CA ALA A 22 9.22 2.86 2.86
C ALA A 22 9.66 3.17 4.29
N ALA A 23 9.98 2.13 5.07
CA ALA A 23 10.48 2.31 6.44
C ALA A 23 11.83 3.03 6.47
N GLN A 24 12.72 2.71 5.53
CA GLN A 24 14.00 3.40 5.40
C GLN A 24 13.78 4.89 5.06
N MET A 25 12.86 5.18 4.15
CA MET A 25 12.53 6.57 3.82
C MET A 25 11.93 7.30 5.01
N ALA A 26 11.02 6.65 5.73
CA ALA A 26 10.39 7.23 6.92
C ALA A 26 11.42 7.55 8.00
N GLU A 27 12.37 6.67 8.20
CA GLU A 27 13.46 6.89 9.15
C GLU A 27 14.33 8.09 8.72
N TYR A 28 14.68 8.16 7.45
CA TYR A 28 15.50 9.23 6.91
C TYR A 28 14.84 10.61 7.06
N TYR A 29 13.56 10.71 6.79
CA TYR A 29 12.82 11.98 6.85
C TYR A 29 12.17 12.27 8.21
N GLY A 30 12.21 11.32 9.14
CA GLY A 30 11.48 11.44 10.39
C GLY A 30 9.97 11.40 10.20
N SER A 31 9.50 10.63 9.23
CA SER A 31 8.10 10.58 8.85
C SER A 31 7.29 9.62 9.70
N LYS A 32 6.00 9.92 9.88
CA LYS A 32 5.03 8.93 10.32
C LYS A 32 4.77 7.96 9.16
N LEU A 33 4.88 6.67 9.41
CA LEU A 33 4.63 5.63 8.42
C LEU A 33 3.26 4.99 8.66
N THR A 34 2.40 5.03 7.64
CA THR A 34 1.11 4.35 7.64
C THR A 34 1.08 3.36 6.49
N VAL A 35 0.25 2.33 6.64
CA VAL A 35 0.20 1.21 5.69
C VAL A 35 -1.24 0.99 5.25
N VAL A 36 -1.45 0.72 3.97
CA VAL A 36 -2.73 0.29 3.44
C VAL A 36 -2.54 -0.99 2.64
N ASN A 37 -3.46 -1.93 2.84
CA ASN A 37 -3.62 -3.10 2.00
C ASN A 37 -5.01 -3.05 1.39
N VAL A 38 -5.11 -3.19 0.08
CA VAL A 38 -6.39 -3.13 -0.62
C VAL A 38 -6.74 -4.50 -1.18
N LEU A 39 -7.93 -4.96 -0.85
CA LEU A 39 -8.51 -6.19 -1.38
C LEU A 39 -9.45 -5.81 -2.53
N PRO A 40 -9.14 -6.22 -3.78
CA PRO A 40 -9.92 -5.79 -4.94
C PRO A 40 -11.16 -6.66 -5.20
N TYR A 41 -11.91 -6.99 -4.15
CA TYR A 41 -13.02 -7.94 -4.24
C TYR A 41 -14.39 -7.27 -4.19
N THR A 42 -14.53 -6.11 -4.82
CA THR A 42 -15.74 -5.28 -4.77
C THR A 42 -16.98 -5.95 -5.38
N LEU A 43 -16.79 -6.88 -6.32
CA LEU A 43 -17.89 -7.56 -7.01
C LEU A 43 -18.35 -8.83 -6.29
N LEU A 44 -17.66 -9.23 -5.23
CA LEU A 44 -18.02 -10.42 -4.46
C LEU A 44 -19.08 -10.09 -3.41
N PRO A 45 -19.91 -11.06 -3.00
CA PRO A 45 -20.85 -10.86 -1.89
C PRO A 45 -20.15 -10.41 -0.62
N ASN A 46 -20.82 -9.60 0.19
CA ASN A 46 -20.24 -9.01 1.40
C ASN A 46 -19.69 -10.09 2.36
N ASP A 47 -20.39 -11.19 2.53
CA ASP A 47 -19.92 -12.28 3.41
C ASP A 47 -18.60 -12.87 2.92
N TYR A 48 -18.45 -13.01 1.62
CA TYR A 48 -17.23 -13.55 1.02
C TYR A 48 -16.07 -12.54 1.13
N GLN A 49 -16.35 -11.25 0.92
CA GLN A 49 -15.36 -10.19 1.12
C GLN A 49 -14.86 -10.19 2.55
N LYS A 50 -15.77 -10.32 3.53
CA LYS A 50 -15.43 -10.38 4.94
C LYS A 50 -14.54 -11.58 5.27
N LYS A 51 -14.86 -12.74 4.69
CA LYS A 51 -14.06 -13.95 4.85
C LYS A 51 -12.64 -13.76 4.33
N LEU A 52 -12.49 -13.19 3.14
CA LEU A 52 -11.18 -12.91 2.55
C LEU A 52 -10.39 -11.90 3.36
N LYS A 53 -11.05 -10.86 3.85
CA LYS A 53 -10.43 -9.88 4.73
C LYS A 53 -9.91 -10.54 6.01
N ASN A 54 -10.70 -11.44 6.61
CA ASN A 54 -10.31 -12.16 7.81
C ASN A 54 -9.11 -13.09 7.56
N GLU A 55 -8.96 -13.63 6.37
CA GLU A 55 -7.82 -14.46 5.98
C GLU A 55 -6.54 -13.63 5.78
N VAL A 56 -6.66 -12.43 5.23
CA VAL A 56 -5.53 -11.55 4.93
C VAL A 56 -5.04 -10.80 6.16
N THR A 57 -5.93 -10.40 7.04
CA THR A 57 -5.60 -9.55 8.19
C THR A 57 -4.45 -10.10 9.05
N PRO A 58 -4.41 -11.39 9.43
CA PRO A 58 -3.28 -11.90 10.20
C PRO A 58 -1.95 -11.82 9.46
N LYS A 59 -1.97 -11.99 8.14
CA LYS A 59 -0.75 -11.90 7.32
C LYS A 59 -0.20 -10.48 7.31
N ILE A 60 -1.07 -9.50 7.16
CA ILE A 60 -0.69 -8.08 7.19
C ILE A 60 -0.21 -7.70 8.58
N GLU A 61 -0.91 -8.12 9.62
CA GLU A 61 -0.53 -7.84 11.01
C GLU A 61 0.87 -8.38 11.33
N LYS A 62 1.18 -9.57 10.83
CA LYS A 62 2.51 -10.16 11.00
C LYS A 62 3.59 -9.34 10.29
N ILE A 63 3.29 -8.85 9.09
CA ILE A 63 4.23 -8.02 8.34
C ILE A 63 4.49 -6.72 9.08
N ILE A 64 3.46 -5.98 9.47
CA ILE A 64 3.64 -4.69 10.12
C ILE A 64 4.30 -4.80 11.49
N ALA A 65 4.05 -5.89 12.21
CA ALA A 65 4.68 -6.13 13.51
C ALA A 65 6.20 -6.24 13.39
N SER A 66 6.69 -6.81 12.29
CA SER A 66 8.14 -6.93 12.05
C SER A 66 8.81 -5.58 11.78
N PHE A 67 8.04 -4.53 11.56
CA PHE A 67 8.53 -3.15 11.35
C PHE A 67 8.17 -2.23 12.51
N ASP A 68 7.64 -2.77 13.60
CA ASP A 68 7.18 -1.99 14.76
C ASP A 68 6.12 -0.94 14.41
N ILE A 69 5.29 -1.24 13.40
CA ILE A 69 4.19 -0.36 13.00
C ILE A 69 2.95 -0.74 13.81
N PRO A 70 2.36 0.22 14.57
CA PRO A 70 1.14 -0.05 15.33
C PRO A 70 -0.02 -0.44 14.41
N ARG A 71 -0.87 -1.36 14.87
CA ARG A 71 -2.05 -1.79 14.08
C ARG A 71 -2.95 -0.62 13.70
N LYS A 72 -3.06 0.39 14.56
CA LYS A 72 -3.86 1.61 14.29
C LYS A 72 -3.35 2.41 13.08
N ASN A 73 -2.11 2.20 12.67
CA ASN A 73 -1.52 2.87 11.51
C ASN A 73 -1.56 1.99 10.25
N CYS A 74 -2.37 0.92 10.28
CA CYS A 74 -2.53 0.00 9.16
C CYS A 74 -4.01 -0.13 8.81
N TYR A 75 -4.33 0.04 7.54
CA TYR A 75 -5.70 0.02 7.04
C TYR A 75 -5.86 -1.09 6.01
N ILE A 76 -6.82 -1.98 6.23
CA ILE A 76 -7.16 -3.06 5.30
C ILE A 76 -8.53 -2.74 4.74
N LYS A 77 -8.59 -2.43 3.45
CA LYS A 77 -9.80 -1.93 2.79
C LYS A 77 -10.15 -2.78 1.59
N VAL A 78 -11.44 -2.83 1.26
CA VAL A 78 -11.92 -3.46 0.03
C VAL A 78 -12.31 -2.36 -0.94
N GLY A 79 -11.86 -2.49 -2.18
CA GLY A 79 -12.19 -1.50 -3.20
C GLY A 79 -11.28 -1.58 -4.41
N LYS A 80 -11.41 -0.61 -5.29
CA LYS A 80 -10.53 -0.47 -6.45
C LYS A 80 -9.18 0.04 -5.96
N PRO A 81 -8.08 -0.69 -6.18
CA PRO A 81 -6.81 -0.40 -5.51
C PRO A 81 -6.34 1.05 -5.61
N TYR A 82 -6.21 1.62 -6.81
CA TYR A 82 -5.69 2.98 -6.94
C TYR A 82 -6.61 4.01 -6.26
N ASP A 83 -7.90 3.80 -6.34
CA ASP A 83 -8.88 4.73 -5.77
C ASP A 83 -8.81 4.72 -4.24
N VAL A 84 -8.76 3.54 -3.64
CA VAL A 84 -8.63 3.38 -2.19
C VAL A 84 -7.32 4.00 -1.69
N ILE A 85 -6.21 3.73 -2.38
CA ILE A 85 -4.91 4.27 -2.00
C ILE A 85 -4.93 5.80 -2.01
N CYS A 86 -5.44 6.40 -3.09
CA CYS A 86 -5.49 7.85 -3.21
C CYS A 86 -6.42 8.49 -2.16
N LYS A 87 -7.57 7.86 -1.90
CA LYS A 87 -8.50 8.34 -0.87
C LYS A 87 -7.92 8.24 0.54
N GLU A 88 -7.24 7.14 0.85
CA GLU A 88 -6.60 6.97 2.16
C GLU A 88 -5.45 7.96 2.33
N ALA A 89 -4.67 8.20 1.29
CA ALA A 89 -3.61 9.20 1.35
C ALA A 89 -4.17 10.59 1.68
N LYS A 90 -5.26 10.96 1.03
CA LYS A 90 -5.93 12.23 1.28
C LYS A 90 -6.49 12.31 2.70
N ARG A 91 -7.18 11.25 3.13
CA ARG A 91 -7.79 11.17 4.47
C ARG A 91 -6.73 11.26 5.56
N ARG A 92 -5.58 10.62 5.36
CA ARG A 92 -4.48 10.59 6.34
C ARG A 92 -3.51 11.75 6.18
N LYS A 93 -3.75 12.63 5.22
CA LYS A 93 -2.88 13.77 4.92
C LYS A 93 -1.45 13.33 4.60
N ALA A 94 -1.32 12.22 3.87
CA ALA A 94 -0.03 11.74 3.41
C ALA A 94 0.54 12.71 2.36
N ASP A 95 1.82 13.00 2.47
CA ASP A 95 2.52 13.82 1.50
C ASP A 95 3.44 12.99 0.60
N LEU A 96 3.50 11.68 0.84
CA LEU A 96 4.16 10.73 -0.04
C LEU A 96 3.41 9.40 -0.01
N ILE A 97 3.15 8.84 -1.18
CA ILE A 97 2.67 7.47 -1.34
C ILE A 97 3.83 6.63 -1.86
N VAL A 98 4.08 5.48 -1.21
CA VAL A 98 5.09 4.52 -1.64
C VAL A 98 4.39 3.23 -2.02
N LEU A 99 4.67 2.71 -3.20
CA LEU A 99 4.16 1.41 -3.63
C LEU A 99 5.14 0.75 -4.60
N GLY A 100 4.97 -0.56 -4.77
CA GLY A 100 5.74 -1.32 -5.72
C GLY A 100 5.02 -1.48 -7.04
N THR A 101 5.77 -1.77 -8.08
CA THR A 101 5.22 -2.13 -9.38
C THR A 101 5.96 -3.35 -9.90
N HIS A 102 5.19 -4.30 -10.46
CA HIS A 102 5.75 -5.50 -11.07
C HIS A 102 5.90 -5.29 -12.56
N SER A 103 7.05 -5.67 -13.10
CA SER A 103 7.20 -5.82 -14.54
C SER A 103 6.61 -7.16 -14.94
N LYS A 104 5.66 -7.16 -15.86
CA LYS A 104 5.21 -8.41 -16.47
C LYS A 104 6.36 -8.97 -17.31
N LYS A 105 6.51 -10.30 -17.26
CA LYS A 105 7.52 -10.99 -18.07
C LYS A 105 7.35 -10.60 -19.55
N GLY A 106 8.41 -10.08 -20.16
CA GLY A 106 8.37 -9.58 -21.54
C GLY A 106 7.90 -8.15 -21.72
N LEU A 107 7.44 -7.48 -20.67
CA LEU A 107 7.01 -6.09 -20.68
C LEU A 107 7.77 -5.28 -19.64
N GLN A 108 9.08 -5.24 -19.77
CA GLN A 108 9.98 -4.70 -18.75
C GLN A 108 9.78 -3.21 -18.46
N SER A 109 9.25 -2.46 -19.41
CA SER A 109 8.98 -1.03 -19.24
C SER A 109 7.57 -0.74 -18.73
N ALA A 110 6.71 -1.77 -18.62
CA ALA A 110 5.34 -1.57 -18.20
C ALA A 110 5.23 -1.30 -16.70
N ILE A 111 4.42 -0.32 -16.35
CA ILE A 111 4.04 -0.04 -14.97
C ILE A 111 2.67 -0.65 -14.74
N GLY A 112 2.47 -1.34 -13.61
CA GLY A 112 1.20 -1.99 -13.29
C GLY A 112 0.03 -1.02 -13.21
N SER A 113 -1.19 -1.52 -13.38
CA SER A 113 -2.40 -0.68 -13.42
C SER A 113 -2.63 0.09 -12.12
N THR A 114 -2.33 -0.50 -10.98
CA THR A 114 -2.47 0.19 -9.68
C THR A 114 -1.50 1.35 -9.59
N ALA A 115 -0.23 1.12 -9.94
CA ALA A 115 0.79 2.17 -9.90
C ALA A 115 0.46 3.31 -10.87
N THR A 116 0.00 2.97 -12.08
CA THR A 116 -0.42 3.97 -13.07
C THR A 116 -1.61 4.79 -12.56
N GLY A 117 -2.61 4.12 -11.99
CA GLY A 117 -3.77 4.79 -11.42
C GLY A 117 -3.43 5.74 -10.28
N VAL A 118 -2.53 5.31 -9.39
CA VAL A 118 -2.06 6.15 -8.28
C VAL A 118 -1.28 7.36 -8.81
N ALA A 119 -0.35 7.14 -9.74
CA ALA A 119 0.44 8.23 -10.30
C ALA A 119 -0.43 9.28 -11.00
N ASN A 120 -1.49 8.85 -11.67
CA ASN A 120 -2.39 9.76 -12.39
C ASN A 120 -3.37 10.49 -11.47
N ASN A 121 -3.69 9.95 -10.31
CA ASN A 121 -4.79 10.46 -9.48
C ASN A 121 -4.37 10.95 -8.10
N ALA A 122 -3.13 10.71 -7.67
CA ALA A 122 -2.67 11.16 -6.36
C ALA A 122 -2.56 12.69 -6.30
N SER A 123 -2.88 13.24 -5.13
CA SER A 123 -2.70 14.67 -4.86
C SER A 123 -1.41 14.98 -4.12
N CYS A 124 -0.54 13.99 -3.98
CA CYS A 124 0.77 14.12 -3.33
C CYS A 124 1.84 13.40 -4.17
N ASP A 125 3.08 13.48 -3.71
CA ASP A 125 4.20 12.79 -4.36
C ASP A 125 4.03 11.27 -4.30
N VAL A 126 4.56 10.58 -5.28
CA VAL A 126 4.47 9.12 -5.40
C VAL A 126 5.85 8.56 -5.72
N THR A 127 6.27 7.57 -4.95
CA THR A 127 7.48 6.79 -5.22
C THR A 127 7.06 5.38 -5.62
N LEU A 128 7.55 4.93 -6.78
CA LEU A 128 7.33 3.58 -7.28
C LEU A 128 8.64 2.80 -7.19
N PHE A 129 8.60 1.66 -6.52
CA PHE A 129 9.72 0.74 -6.51
C PHE A 129 9.46 -0.41 -7.47
N ARG A 130 10.40 -0.67 -8.36
CA ARG A 130 10.29 -1.79 -9.29
C ARG A 130 10.71 -3.07 -8.59
N LEU A 131 9.83 -4.06 -8.64
CA LEU A 131 10.02 -5.34 -7.96
C LEU A 131 10.47 -6.44 -8.91
#